data_a26219796d79e910ec3beca1cbe32230
#
_entry.id   a26219796d79e910ec3beca1cbe32230
#
_cell.length_a   1.000
_cell.length_b   1.000
_cell.length_c   1.000
_cell.angle_alpha   90.00
_cell.angle_beta   90.00
_cell.angle_gamma   90.00
#
_symmetry.space_group_name_H-M   'P 1'
#
loop_
_entity.id
_entity.type
_entity.pdbx_description
1 polymer ?
#
loop_
_entity_poly.entity_id
_entity_poly.type
_entity_poly.pdbx_seq_one_letter_code
_entity_poly.pdbx_strand_id
1 'polypeptide(L)'
;RSSYSEGKRIVECLCASYAKEYDVPVKVARLSQTFGAGVAYDDGRVFAEFARCAIEGKNIVLHTEGKTVRTYCYTIDAVTALLTILAKGQAGEAYNVTNMDTAISIYDMAKLVSGILPESNIAVERDIPEDLASFGYNPEMIVKLDSTKLQELGWKATVGLREMYERLIESMSLVH
;
A
#
# COMPACT_ATOMS: atom_id res chain seq x y z
N ARG A 1 18.23 -5.12 3.66
CA ARG A 1 16.78 -4.99 3.96
C ARG A 1 16.47 -4.83 5.45
N SER A 2 17.28 -5.40 6.36
CA SER A 2 17.10 -5.26 7.81
C SER A 2 17.24 -3.82 8.32
N SER A 3 18.12 -3.02 7.72
CA SER A 3 18.35 -1.63 8.12
C SER A 3 17.10 -0.75 8.05
N TYR A 4 16.27 -0.92 7.03
CA TYR A 4 15.00 -0.18 6.92
C TYR A 4 14.03 -0.53 8.07
N SER A 5 13.82 -1.83 8.32
CA SER A 5 12.91 -2.29 9.37
C SER A 5 13.39 -1.88 10.76
N GLU A 6 14.68 -2.03 11.03
CA GLU A 6 15.27 -1.61 12.31
C GLU A 6 15.23 -0.08 12.47
N GLY A 7 15.46 0.68 11.41
CA GLY A 7 15.30 2.14 11.43
C GLY A 7 13.88 2.57 11.81
N LYS A 8 12.85 1.91 11.25
CA LYS A 8 11.46 2.19 11.64
C LYS A 8 11.17 1.85 13.11
N ARG A 9 11.70 0.73 13.62
CA ARG A 9 11.55 0.35 15.03
C ARG A 9 12.24 1.35 15.97
N ILE A 10 13.44 1.80 15.62
CA ILE A 10 14.18 2.81 16.40
C ILE A 10 13.39 4.12 16.46
N VAL A 11 12.83 4.59 15.34
CA VAL A 11 12.00 5.81 15.31
C VAL A 11 10.79 5.68 16.23
N GLU A 12 10.08 4.55 16.22
CA GLU A 12 8.94 4.35 17.13
C GLU A 12 9.38 4.31 18.60
N CYS A 13 10.52 3.69 18.90
CA CYS A 13 11.09 3.67 20.25
C CYS A 13 11.44 5.09 20.73
N LEU A 14 12.07 5.89 19.87
CA LEU A 14 12.37 7.30 20.17
C LEU A 14 11.09 8.10 20.40
N CYS A 15 10.07 7.93 19.56
CA CYS A 15 8.77 8.58 19.73
C CYS A 15 8.17 8.28 21.12
N ALA A 16 8.19 7.01 21.53
CA ALA A 16 7.68 6.60 22.84
C ALA A 16 8.50 7.18 24.01
N SER A 17 9.84 7.20 23.88
CA SER A 17 10.74 7.78 24.88
C SER A 17 10.52 9.29 25.02
N TYR A 18 10.46 10.02 23.91
CA TYR A 18 10.23 11.47 23.94
C TYR A 18 8.84 11.83 24.51
N ALA A 19 7.82 11.04 24.20
CA ALA A 19 6.51 11.23 24.80
C ALA A 19 6.56 11.06 26.32
N LYS A 20 7.27 10.03 26.80
CA LYS A 20 7.33 9.69 28.23
C LYS A 20 8.27 10.58 29.05
N GLU A 21 9.43 10.92 28.49
CA GLU A 21 10.51 11.60 29.25
C GLU A 21 10.43 13.13 29.14
N TYR A 22 9.91 13.64 28.01
CA TYR A 22 9.90 15.08 27.72
C TYR A 22 8.50 15.65 27.51
N ASP A 23 7.46 14.84 27.74
CA ASP A 23 6.04 15.22 27.55
C ASP A 23 5.73 15.76 26.14
N VAL A 24 6.47 15.28 25.13
CA VAL A 24 6.22 15.63 23.71
C VAL A 24 5.00 14.87 23.22
N PRO A 25 3.94 15.51 22.71
CA PRO A 25 2.71 14.84 22.30
C PRO A 25 2.86 14.10 20.95
N VAL A 26 3.84 13.21 20.86
CA VAL A 26 4.14 12.40 19.68
C VAL A 26 3.07 11.35 19.45
N LYS A 27 2.73 11.12 18.18
CA LYS A 27 1.87 10.02 17.75
C LYS A 27 2.52 9.33 16.57
N VAL A 28 2.30 8.02 16.42
CA VAL A 28 2.89 7.22 15.35
C VAL A 28 1.80 6.76 14.39
N ALA A 29 1.99 6.99 13.09
CA ALA A 29 1.15 6.45 12.03
C ALA A 29 1.91 5.34 11.27
N ARG A 30 1.39 4.12 11.29
CA ARG A 30 1.91 2.96 10.54
C ARG A 30 1.09 2.78 9.29
N LEU A 31 1.58 3.29 8.16
CA LEU A 31 0.87 3.22 6.89
C LEU A 31 1.05 1.86 6.21
N SER A 32 -0.05 1.29 5.69
CA SER A 32 0.00 0.23 4.69
C SER A 32 0.58 0.77 3.38
N GLN A 33 0.66 -0.05 2.34
CA GLN A 33 1.01 0.46 1.02
C GLN A 33 -0.02 1.50 0.58
N THR A 34 0.45 2.72 0.37
CA THR A 34 -0.39 3.87 0.02
C THR A 34 -0.10 4.28 -1.41
N PHE A 35 -1.16 4.41 -2.22
CA PHE A 35 -1.06 4.87 -3.59
C PHE A 35 -2.38 5.52 -4.07
N GLY A 36 -2.32 6.18 -5.22
CA GLY A 36 -3.46 6.84 -5.86
C GLY A 36 -2.98 7.78 -6.97
N ALA A 37 -3.82 8.71 -7.37
CA ALA A 37 -3.45 9.75 -8.33
C ALA A 37 -2.19 10.50 -7.88
N GLY A 38 -1.32 10.86 -8.85
CA GLY A 38 -0.06 11.55 -8.61
C GLY A 38 1.15 10.65 -8.32
N VAL A 39 1.00 9.33 -8.34
CA VAL A 39 2.15 8.40 -8.36
C VAL A 39 2.90 8.57 -9.68
N ALA A 40 4.22 8.65 -9.62
CA ALA A 40 5.07 8.78 -10.80
C ALA A 40 4.91 7.57 -11.74
N TYR A 41 4.93 7.81 -13.04
CA TYR A 41 4.76 6.75 -14.04
C TYR A 41 5.84 5.67 -13.93
N ASP A 42 7.06 6.05 -13.65
CA ASP A 42 8.23 5.18 -13.50
C ASP A 42 8.40 4.59 -12.08
N ASP A 43 7.40 4.73 -11.20
CA ASP A 43 7.45 4.13 -9.87
C ASP A 43 7.65 2.61 -9.98
N GLY A 44 8.70 2.08 -9.33
CA GLY A 44 9.10 0.67 -9.41
C GLY A 44 8.28 -0.29 -8.54
N ARG A 45 7.21 0.18 -7.89
CA ARG A 45 6.37 -0.68 -7.05
C ARG A 45 5.34 -1.44 -7.87
N VAL A 46 4.99 -2.64 -7.42
CA VAL A 46 4.10 -3.59 -8.12
C VAL A 46 2.77 -2.96 -8.54
N PHE A 47 2.14 -2.15 -7.70
CA PHE A 47 0.87 -1.52 -8.05
C PHE A 47 1.00 -0.53 -9.23
N ALA A 48 2.12 0.19 -9.33
CA ALA A 48 2.39 1.10 -10.44
C ALA A 48 2.74 0.34 -11.72
N GLU A 49 3.48 -0.76 -11.61
CA GLU A 49 3.76 -1.66 -12.73
C GLU A 49 2.47 -2.22 -13.34
N PHE A 50 1.53 -2.68 -12.52
CA PHE A 50 0.25 -3.18 -13.01
C PHE A 50 -0.57 -2.10 -13.71
N ALA A 51 -0.58 -0.88 -13.17
CA ALA A 51 -1.23 0.25 -13.81
C ALA A 51 -0.60 0.57 -15.18
N ARG A 52 0.74 0.57 -15.29
CA ARG A 52 1.44 0.74 -16.57
C ARG A 52 1.08 -0.35 -17.57
N CYS A 53 1.05 -1.61 -17.15
CA CYS A 53 0.64 -2.71 -18.03
C CYS A 53 -0.75 -2.48 -18.60
N ALA A 54 -1.70 -2.01 -17.80
CA ALA A 54 -3.04 -1.68 -18.26
C ALA A 54 -3.04 -0.53 -19.29
N ILE A 55 -2.29 0.54 -19.04
CA ILE A 55 -2.18 1.71 -19.94
C ILE A 55 -1.51 1.33 -21.25
N GLU A 56 -0.45 0.53 -21.20
CA GLU A 56 0.35 0.14 -22.38
C GLU A 56 -0.24 -1.04 -23.14
N GLY A 57 -1.32 -1.66 -22.66
CA GLY A 57 -1.90 -2.86 -23.28
C GLY A 57 -0.99 -4.09 -23.22
N LYS A 58 -0.12 -4.17 -22.18
CA LYS A 58 0.83 -5.26 -21.97
C LYS A 58 0.30 -6.25 -20.94
N ASN A 59 0.53 -7.53 -21.13
CA ASN A 59 0.19 -8.54 -20.15
C ASN A 59 0.94 -8.30 -18.83
N ILE A 60 0.26 -8.59 -17.71
CA ILE A 60 0.87 -8.55 -16.39
C ILE A 60 1.58 -9.88 -16.15
N VAL A 61 2.91 -9.86 -16.05
CA VAL A 61 3.72 -11.07 -15.80
C VAL A 61 4.11 -11.14 -14.33
N LEU A 62 3.70 -12.21 -13.66
CA LEU A 62 4.06 -12.49 -12.27
C LEU A 62 5.22 -13.48 -12.21
N HIS A 63 6.30 -13.11 -11.53
CA HIS A 63 7.48 -13.98 -11.31
C HIS A 63 7.39 -14.78 -10.00
N THR A 64 6.22 -14.82 -9.37
CA THR A 64 5.89 -15.62 -8.19
C THR A 64 4.45 -16.13 -8.31
N GLU A 65 4.02 -17.01 -7.40
CA GLU A 65 2.62 -17.45 -7.33
C GLU A 65 1.63 -16.32 -7.01
N GLY A 66 2.13 -15.17 -6.56
CA GLY A 66 1.29 -14.01 -6.23
C GLY A 66 0.42 -14.19 -4.99
N LYS A 67 0.75 -15.13 -4.11
CA LYS A 67 -0.05 -15.45 -2.90
C LYS A 67 0.12 -14.46 -1.75
N THR A 68 1.14 -13.59 -1.80
CA THR A 68 1.31 -12.53 -0.79
C THR A 68 0.07 -11.66 -0.73
N VAL A 69 -0.53 -11.56 0.46
CA VAL A 69 -1.72 -10.73 0.72
C VAL A 69 -1.30 -9.47 1.48
N ARG A 70 -1.82 -8.32 1.05
CA ARG A 70 -1.62 -7.03 1.72
C ARG A 70 -2.91 -6.22 1.74
N THR A 71 -2.96 -5.24 2.65
CA THR A 71 -3.95 -4.16 2.63
C THR A 71 -3.32 -2.89 2.08
N TYR A 72 -4.16 -2.01 1.55
CA TYR A 72 -3.76 -0.76 0.90
C TYR A 72 -4.54 0.42 1.47
N CYS A 73 -4.07 1.63 1.19
CA CYS A 73 -4.77 2.86 1.55
C CYS A 73 -4.67 3.88 0.40
N TYR A 74 -5.76 4.55 0.08
CA TYR A 74 -5.74 5.64 -0.88
C TYR A 74 -5.00 6.85 -0.31
N THR A 75 -4.26 7.57 -1.16
CA THR A 75 -3.39 8.68 -0.72
C THR A 75 -4.16 9.72 0.10
N ILE A 76 -5.35 10.14 -0.34
CA ILE A 76 -6.16 11.13 0.39
C ILE A 76 -6.71 10.56 1.70
N ASP A 77 -7.13 9.30 1.73
CA ASP A 77 -7.53 8.64 2.97
C ASP A 77 -6.36 8.59 3.97
N ALA A 78 -5.14 8.33 3.50
CA ALA A 78 -3.95 8.37 4.35
C ALA A 78 -3.69 9.78 4.92
N VAL A 79 -3.84 10.84 4.11
CA VAL A 79 -3.70 12.24 4.57
C VAL A 79 -4.74 12.56 5.63
N THR A 80 -6.01 12.22 5.40
CA THR A 80 -7.07 12.46 6.39
C THR A 80 -6.87 11.65 7.67
N ALA A 81 -6.29 10.42 7.56
CA ALA A 81 -5.88 9.62 8.70
C ALA A 81 -4.81 10.34 9.54
N LEU A 82 -3.76 10.86 8.89
CA LEU A 82 -2.69 11.60 9.56
C LEU A 82 -3.24 12.82 10.31
N LEU A 83 -4.13 13.58 9.68
CA LEU A 83 -4.78 14.73 10.32
C LEU A 83 -5.67 14.32 11.50
N THR A 84 -6.39 13.21 11.38
CA THR A 84 -7.20 12.66 12.47
C THR A 84 -6.33 12.22 13.65
N ILE A 85 -5.23 11.49 13.38
CA ILE A 85 -4.27 11.08 14.40
C ILE A 85 -3.65 12.30 15.07
N LEU A 86 -3.27 13.32 14.30
CA LEU A 86 -2.70 14.55 14.85
C LEU A 86 -3.67 15.26 15.79
N ALA A 87 -4.95 15.38 15.38
CA ALA A 87 -5.96 16.12 16.14
C ALA A 87 -6.52 15.35 17.33
N LYS A 88 -6.74 14.03 17.20
CA LYS A 88 -7.51 13.23 18.17
C LYS A 88 -6.72 12.07 18.79
N GLY A 89 -5.57 11.70 18.22
CA GLY A 89 -4.76 10.60 18.73
C GLY A 89 -4.18 10.91 20.11
N GLN A 90 -3.97 9.87 20.90
CA GLN A 90 -3.31 9.97 22.20
C GLN A 90 -1.79 10.06 22.03
N ALA A 91 -1.14 10.88 22.85
CA ALA A 91 0.31 11.00 22.87
C ALA A 91 0.97 9.64 23.26
N GLY A 92 2.06 9.30 22.59
CA GLY A 92 2.78 8.05 22.79
C GLY A 92 2.18 6.84 22.06
N GLU A 93 1.01 6.98 21.42
CA GLU A 93 0.30 5.86 20.80
C GLU A 93 0.58 5.70 19.30
N ALA A 94 0.49 4.45 18.83
CA ALA A 94 0.62 4.09 17.43
C ALA A 94 -0.73 3.67 16.83
N TYR A 95 -0.96 4.11 15.58
CA TYR A 95 -2.19 3.86 14.80
C TYR A 95 -1.85 3.27 13.44
N ASN A 96 -2.43 2.13 13.09
CA ASN A 96 -2.34 1.61 11.74
C ASN A 96 -3.28 2.39 10.81
N VAL A 97 -2.76 2.74 9.64
CA VAL A 97 -3.48 3.46 8.60
C VAL A 97 -3.64 2.55 7.40
N THR A 98 -4.84 2.03 7.20
CA THR A 98 -5.16 1.13 6.09
C THR A 98 -6.66 1.09 5.85
N ASN A 99 -7.06 0.80 4.61
CA ASN A 99 -8.42 0.35 4.33
C ASN A 99 -8.46 -1.18 4.45
N MET A 100 -9.12 -1.71 5.48
CA MET A 100 -9.17 -3.16 5.74
C MET A 100 -9.88 -3.94 4.62
N ASP A 101 -10.79 -3.29 3.87
CA ASP A 101 -11.56 -3.91 2.78
C ASP A 101 -10.71 -4.11 1.52
N THR A 102 -9.49 -3.58 1.48
CA THR A 102 -8.56 -3.73 0.36
C THR A 102 -7.65 -4.95 0.46
N ALA A 103 -7.88 -5.84 1.44
CA ALA A 103 -7.07 -7.04 1.63
C ALA A 103 -7.17 -7.97 0.41
N ILE A 104 -6.06 -8.09 -0.34
CA ILE A 104 -6.04 -8.83 -1.61
C ILE A 104 -4.68 -9.48 -1.83
N SER A 105 -4.66 -10.61 -2.55
CA SER A 105 -3.41 -11.22 -3.04
C SER A 105 -2.85 -10.42 -4.23
N ILE A 106 -1.55 -10.52 -4.46
CA ILE A 106 -0.91 -9.91 -5.65
C ILE A 106 -1.52 -10.45 -6.94
N TYR A 107 -1.83 -11.76 -6.99
CA TYR A 107 -2.47 -12.37 -8.14
C TYR A 107 -3.89 -11.84 -8.39
N ASP A 108 -4.72 -11.76 -7.35
CA ASP A 108 -6.08 -11.24 -7.49
C ASP A 108 -6.06 -9.73 -7.81
N MET A 109 -5.08 -9.00 -7.29
CA MET A 109 -4.87 -7.60 -7.64
C MET A 109 -4.51 -7.45 -9.12
N ALA A 110 -3.63 -8.31 -9.67
CA ALA A 110 -3.32 -8.32 -11.10
C ALA A 110 -4.59 -8.59 -11.95
N LYS A 111 -5.42 -9.56 -11.54
CA LYS A 111 -6.71 -9.83 -12.18
C LYS A 111 -7.68 -8.64 -12.11
N LEU A 112 -7.74 -7.97 -10.96
CA LEU A 112 -8.57 -6.78 -10.83
C LEU A 112 -8.13 -5.71 -11.82
N VAL A 113 -6.83 -5.47 -11.93
CA VAL A 113 -6.28 -4.43 -12.82
C VAL A 113 -6.46 -4.80 -14.29
N SER A 114 -6.29 -6.08 -14.68
CA SER A 114 -6.51 -6.51 -16.05
C SER A 114 -7.96 -6.32 -16.54
N GLY A 115 -8.91 -6.16 -15.63
CA GLY A 115 -10.31 -5.89 -15.95
C GLY A 115 -10.75 -4.41 -15.77
N ILE A 116 -9.82 -3.47 -15.54
CA ILE A 116 -10.16 -2.04 -15.39
C ILE A 116 -10.35 -1.37 -16.74
N LEU A 117 -9.47 -1.66 -17.70
CA LEU A 117 -9.56 -1.17 -19.08
C LEU A 117 -9.89 -2.35 -20.01
N PRO A 118 -11.16 -2.67 -20.22
CA PRO A 118 -11.57 -3.86 -21.01
C PRO A 118 -11.03 -3.84 -22.44
N GLU A 119 -10.84 -2.64 -23.00
CA GLU A 119 -10.29 -2.45 -24.35
C GLU A 119 -8.81 -2.84 -24.45
N SER A 120 -8.07 -2.84 -23.36
CA SER A 120 -6.65 -3.23 -23.35
C SER A 120 -6.46 -4.73 -23.55
N ASN A 121 -7.47 -5.55 -23.22
CA ASN A 121 -7.49 -7.01 -23.37
C ASN A 121 -6.21 -7.70 -22.86
N ILE A 122 -5.68 -7.24 -21.72
CA ILE A 122 -4.44 -7.77 -21.13
C ILE A 122 -4.72 -9.03 -20.29
N ALA A 123 -3.79 -9.98 -20.35
CA ALA A 123 -3.82 -11.21 -19.55
C ALA A 123 -2.91 -11.12 -18.32
N VAL A 124 -3.16 -11.99 -17.35
CA VAL A 124 -2.24 -12.23 -16.21
C VAL A 124 -1.51 -13.54 -16.48
N GLU A 125 -0.22 -13.46 -16.66
CA GLU A 125 0.67 -14.59 -16.92
C GLU A 125 1.56 -14.88 -15.71
N ARG A 126 2.09 -16.10 -15.62
CA ARG A 126 3.08 -16.50 -14.64
C ARG A 126 4.33 -16.98 -15.35
N ASP A 127 5.44 -16.35 -15.08
CA ASP A 127 6.77 -16.73 -15.50
C ASP A 127 7.64 -16.88 -14.25
N ILE A 128 7.53 -18.04 -13.61
CA ILE A 128 8.16 -18.30 -12.30
C ILE A 128 9.55 -18.92 -12.57
N PRO A 129 10.65 -18.21 -12.25
CA PRO A 129 11.99 -18.74 -12.42
C PRO A 129 12.23 -19.93 -11.48
N GLU A 130 13.03 -20.91 -11.94
CA GLU A 130 13.39 -22.09 -11.14
C GLU A 130 14.13 -21.72 -9.83
N ASP A 131 14.96 -20.68 -9.85
CA ASP A 131 15.66 -20.18 -8.66
C ASP A 131 15.11 -18.81 -8.21
N LEU A 132 13.99 -18.81 -7.52
CA LEU A 132 13.37 -17.61 -6.92
C LEU A 132 14.29 -16.91 -5.90
N ALA A 133 15.19 -17.64 -5.24
CA ALA A 133 16.04 -17.07 -4.20
C ALA A 133 17.08 -16.10 -4.78
N SER A 134 17.59 -16.34 -5.97
CA SER A 134 18.56 -15.48 -6.65
C SER A 134 17.97 -14.12 -7.05
N PHE A 135 16.66 -14.04 -7.29
CA PHE A 135 15.96 -12.80 -7.65
C PHE A 135 15.61 -11.93 -6.44
N GLY A 136 15.87 -12.41 -5.23
CA GLY A 136 15.66 -11.64 -4.01
C GLY A 136 14.20 -11.34 -3.69
N TYR A 137 13.24 -12.12 -4.18
CA TYR A 137 11.85 -12.03 -3.77
C TYR A 137 11.67 -12.34 -2.28
N ASN A 138 10.74 -11.63 -1.63
CA ASN A 138 10.41 -11.94 -0.25
C ASN A 138 9.60 -13.25 -0.19
N PRO A 139 9.73 -14.02 0.90
CA PRO A 139 8.83 -15.14 1.16
C PRO A 139 7.36 -14.68 1.09
N GLU A 140 6.47 -15.60 0.71
CA GLU A 140 5.04 -15.35 0.75
C GLU A 140 4.60 -14.96 2.16
N MET A 141 3.77 -13.93 2.27
CA MET A 141 3.31 -13.41 3.55
C MET A 141 1.86 -12.95 3.46
N ILE A 142 1.15 -13.06 4.58
CA ILE A 142 -0.18 -12.49 4.73
C ILE A 142 -0.07 -11.36 5.76
N VAL A 143 -0.20 -10.12 5.29
CA VAL A 143 -0.13 -8.91 6.12
C VAL A 143 -1.43 -8.14 5.95
N LYS A 144 -2.35 -8.34 6.90
CA LYS A 144 -3.61 -7.60 6.99
C LYS A 144 -3.51 -6.67 8.19
N LEU A 145 -3.32 -5.38 7.94
CA LEU A 145 -3.30 -4.40 9.00
C LEU A 145 -4.73 -4.14 9.49
N ASP A 146 -4.87 -4.00 10.81
CA ASP A 146 -6.11 -3.62 11.47
C ASP A 146 -6.05 -2.13 11.84
N SER A 147 -6.99 -1.35 11.34
CA SER A 147 -7.14 0.09 11.61
C SER A 147 -8.27 0.42 12.59
N THR A 148 -8.83 -0.56 13.29
CA THR A 148 -9.96 -0.37 14.23
C THR A 148 -9.68 0.75 15.23
N LYS A 149 -8.50 0.78 15.84
CA LYS A 149 -8.09 1.83 16.77
C LYS A 149 -8.15 3.25 16.16
N LEU A 150 -7.83 3.39 14.89
CA LEU A 150 -7.95 4.67 14.18
C LEU A 150 -9.41 4.99 13.87
N GLN A 151 -10.23 3.97 13.54
CA GLN A 151 -11.66 4.15 13.30
C GLN A 151 -12.40 4.62 14.55
N GLU A 152 -11.99 4.20 15.75
CA GLU A 152 -12.51 4.68 17.04
C GLU A 152 -12.31 6.19 17.23
N LEU A 153 -11.31 6.80 16.57
CA LEU A 153 -11.13 8.26 16.53
C LEU A 153 -12.09 8.96 15.55
N GLY A 154 -12.92 8.20 14.83
CA GLY A 154 -13.87 8.70 13.84
C GLY A 154 -13.34 8.79 12.42
N TRP A 155 -12.16 8.23 12.11
CA TRP A 155 -11.67 8.12 10.75
C TRP A 155 -12.24 6.89 10.05
N LYS A 156 -12.48 7.01 8.75
CA LYS A 156 -12.91 5.90 7.90
C LYS A 156 -12.31 6.06 6.51
N ALA A 157 -11.76 4.97 5.96
CA ALA A 157 -11.36 4.94 4.56
C ALA A 157 -12.60 5.06 3.65
N THR A 158 -12.46 5.79 2.55
CA THR A 158 -13.56 6.11 1.63
C THR A 158 -13.40 5.51 0.26
N VAL A 159 -12.17 5.15 -0.15
CA VAL A 159 -11.85 4.68 -1.50
C VAL A 159 -11.45 3.21 -1.48
N GLY A 160 -12.15 2.40 -2.27
CA GLY A 160 -11.86 0.98 -2.46
C GLY A 160 -10.74 0.75 -3.49
N LEU A 161 -10.19 -0.49 -3.53
CA LEU A 161 -9.01 -0.81 -4.33
C LEU A 161 -9.22 -0.59 -5.84
N ARG A 162 -10.39 -0.94 -6.39
CA ARG A 162 -10.71 -0.70 -7.81
C ARG A 162 -10.64 0.79 -8.14
N GLU A 163 -11.30 1.62 -7.36
CA GLU A 163 -11.32 3.06 -7.56
C GLU A 163 -9.92 3.70 -7.39
N MET A 164 -9.10 3.17 -6.44
CA MET A 164 -7.69 3.57 -6.32
C MET A 164 -6.95 3.39 -7.63
N TYR A 165 -7.14 2.25 -8.32
CA TYR A 165 -6.51 1.95 -9.59
C TYR A 165 -7.09 2.77 -10.74
N GLU A 166 -8.40 2.96 -10.80
CA GLU A 166 -9.05 3.80 -11.83
C GLU A 166 -8.48 5.21 -11.80
N ARG A 167 -8.39 5.82 -10.62
CA ARG A 167 -7.80 7.15 -10.43
C ARG A 167 -6.29 7.18 -10.69
N LEU A 168 -5.57 6.11 -10.35
CA LEU A 168 -4.13 5.99 -10.63
C LEU A 168 -3.87 5.94 -12.13
N ILE A 169 -4.58 5.06 -12.87
CA ILE A 169 -4.47 4.88 -14.31
C ILE A 169 -4.82 6.19 -15.04
N GLU A 170 -5.93 6.83 -14.67
CA GLU A 170 -6.32 8.13 -15.21
C GLU A 170 -5.21 9.17 -15.02
N SER A 171 -4.68 9.30 -13.79
CA SER A 171 -3.60 10.25 -13.48
C SER A 171 -2.31 9.96 -14.24
N MET A 172 -1.92 8.71 -14.39
CA MET A 172 -0.73 8.31 -15.16
C MET A 172 -0.90 8.58 -16.66
N SER A 173 -2.10 8.35 -17.21
CA SER A 173 -2.41 8.56 -18.63
C SER A 173 -2.40 10.04 -19.03
N LEU A 174 -2.62 10.97 -18.08
CA LEU A 174 -2.56 12.41 -18.34
C LEU A 174 -1.13 12.94 -18.49
N VAL A 175 -0.14 12.20 -18.04
CA VAL A 175 1.27 12.61 -18.02
C VAL A 175 2.06 11.99 -19.19
N HIS A 176 1.48 11.02 -19.86
CA HIS A 176 2.03 10.29 -20.99
C HIS A 176 1.05 10.28 -22.16
#